data_da72e53f4fb40a86eb165df36c795cab
#
_entry.id   da72e53f4fb40a86eb165df36c795cab
#
_cell.length_a   1.000
_cell.length_b   1.000
_cell.length_c   1.000
_cell.angle_alpha   90.00
_cell.angle_beta   90.00
_cell.angle_gamma   90.00
#
_symmetry.space_group_name_H-M   'P 1'
#
loop_
_entity.id
_entity.type
_entity.pdbx_description
1 polymer ?
#
loop_
_entity_poly.entity_id
_entity_poly.type
_entity_poly.pdbx_seq_one_letter_code
_entity_poly.pdbx_strand_id
1 'polypeptide(L)'
;MASSPSSHPANAAEALERLGRLSLRDLSMEGLLQTVADLTKAVMPGHTEASVSLLVKDGPSTVASTGQLATNLDETQYDRDHGPCLHAARTGELTEIADTRTDSRWPDYMPRAAKHGALSSLSVPLAIDEGEQVSGALNIYAREPHAFDEESRSAATKFAPYAAVAAGNLHAYRSARDMADNLRIALETRGVIDQAKGILMARHKLTADQAFQVLARMSMKTNRKLRAVADDLVHTGELRLGRQARGG
;
A
#
# COMPACT_ATOMS: atom_id res chain seq x y z
N MET A 1 -14.54 -4.48 -35.49
CA MET A 1 -14.12 -4.49 -34.10
C MET A 1 -14.53 -5.85 -33.54
N ALA A 2 -13.61 -6.79 -33.55
CA ALA A 2 -13.85 -8.14 -33.05
C ALA A 2 -13.33 -8.21 -31.61
N SER A 3 -14.26 -8.35 -30.65
CA SER A 3 -13.94 -8.66 -29.25
C SER A 3 -13.40 -10.10 -29.25
N SER A 4 -12.10 -10.25 -29.00
CA SER A 4 -11.50 -11.57 -28.77
C SER A 4 -12.12 -12.18 -27.52
N PRO A 5 -12.55 -13.46 -27.55
CA PRO A 5 -13.03 -14.13 -26.35
C PRO A 5 -11.88 -14.23 -25.36
N SER A 6 -12.11 -13.76 -24.14
CA SER A 6 -11.21 -13.97 -23.00
C SER A 6 -11.27 -15.46 -22.61
N SER A 7 -10.51 -16.31 -23.31
CA SER A 7 -10.35 -17.70 -22.89
C SER A 7 -9.62 -17.71 -21.55
N HIS A 8 -10.23 -18.33 -20.53
CA HIS A 8 -9.55 -18.62 -19.26
C HIS A 8 -8.38 -19.57 -19.57
N PRO A 9 -7.18 -19.32 -18.99
CA PRO A 9 -6.05 -20.20 -19.21
C PRO A 9 -6.36 -21.59 -18.66
N ALA A 10 -6.06 -22.63 -19.46
CA ALA A 10 -6.34 -24.01 -19.10
C ALA A 10 -5.36 -24.56 -18.05
N ASN A 11 -4.18 -23.91 -17.89
CA ASN A 11 -3.13 -24.32 -16.95
C ASN A 11 -2.17 -23.16 -16.63
N ALA A 12 -1.31 -23.38 -15.63
CA ALA A 12 -0.36 -22.37 -15.17
C ALA A 12 0.65 -21.94 -16.26
N ALA A 13 1.05 -22.83 -17.17
CA ALA A 13 2.00 -22.48 -18.22
C ALA A 13 1.40 -21.49 -19.21
N GLU A 14 0.16 -21.70 -19.64
CA GLU A 14 -0.57 -20.79 -20.52
C GLU A 14 -0.82 -19.43 -19.85
N ALA A 15 -1.16 -19.44 -18.55
CA ALA A 15 -1.34 -18.22 -17.77
C ALA A 15 -0.05 -17.40 -17.68
N LEU A 16 1.09 -18.05 -17.43
CA LEU A 16 2.42 -17.41 -17.39
C LEU A 16 2.86 -16.89 -18.77
N GLU A 17 2.59 -17.64 -19.85
CA GLU A 17 2.85 -17.17 -21.21
C GLU A 17 2.01 -15.92 -21.53
N ARG A 18 0.75 -15.90 -21.13
CA ARG A 18 -0.12 -14.72 -21.26
C ARG A 18 0.44 -13.54 -20.49
N LEU A 19 0.90 -13.75 -19.24
CA LEU A 19 1.53 -12.72 -18.44
C LEU A 19 2.79 -12.15 -19.10
N GLY A 20 3.64 -13.02 -19.67
CA GLY A 20 4.87 -12.62 -20.36
C GLY A 20 4.63 -11.85 -21.68
N ARG A 21 3.44 -11.95 -22.27
CA ARG A 21 3.05 -11.20 -23.46
C ARG A 21 2.45 -9.82 -23.17
N LEU A 22 2.17 -9.51 -21.90
CA LEU A 22 1.60 -8.23 -21.53
C LEU A 22 2.61 -7.10 -21.78
N SER A 23 2.16 -6.09 -22.48
CA SER A 23 2.95 -4.87 -22.67
C SER A 23 2.84 -3.98 -21.44
N LEU A 24 3.95 -3.75 -20.76
CA LEU A 24 4.05 -2.78 -19.65
C LEU A 24 3.72 -1.33 -20.09
N ARG A 25 3.59 -1.08 -21.38
CA ARG A 25 3.18 0.24 -21.90
C ARG A 25 1.68 0.49 -21.76
N ASP A 26 0.89 -0.59 -21.70
CA ASP A 26 -0.58 -0.55 -21.76
C ASP A 26 -1.23 -0.81 -20.40
N LEU A 27 -0.45 -1.20 -19.39
CA LEU A 27 -0.92 -1.53 -18.04
C LEU A 27 -0.24 -0.65 -16.99
N SER A 28 -1.03 -0.15 -16.05
CA SER A 28 -0.47 0.38 -14.80
C SER A 28 0.12 -0.75 -13.95
N MET A 29 0.97 -0.43 -12.98
CA MET A 29 1.52 -1.43 -12.05
C MET A 29 0.40 -2.13 -11.25
N GLU A 30 -0.63 -1.38 -10.86
CA GLU A 30 -1.83 -1.92 -10.23
C GLU A 30 -2.57 -2.89 -11.18
N GLY A 31 -2.69 -2.54 -12.46
CA GLY A 31 -3.29 -3.40 -13.48
C GLY A 31 -2.51 -4.69 -13.70
N LEU A 32 -1.18 -4.63 -13.62
CA LEU A 32 -0.34 -5.82 -13.71
C LEU A 32 -0.52 -6.72 -12.47
N LEU A 33 -0.53 -6.16 -11.26
CA LEU A 33 -0.78 -6.90 -10.03
C LEU A 33 -2.17 -7.54 -10.01
N GLN A 34 -3.20 -6.82 -10.47
CA GLN A 34 -4.54 -7.37 -10.62
C GLN A 34 -4.54 -8.53 -11.61
N THR A 35 -3.83 -8.40 -12.74
CA THR A 35 -3.72 -9.49 -13.72
C THR A 35 -3.02 -10.72 -13.13
N VAL A 36 -1.98 -10.54 -12.32
CA VAL A 36 -1.33 -11.66 -11.61
C VAL A 36 -2.31 -12.36 -10.68
N ALA A 37 -3.07 -11.60 -9.89
CA ALA A 37 -4.07 -12.16 -8.98
C ALA A 37 -5.17 -12.92 -9.75
N ASP A 38 -5.69 -12.34 -10.83
CA ASP A 38 -6.74 -12.95 -11.66
C ASP A 38 -6.27 -14.25 -12.34
N LEU A 39 -5.04 -14.26 -12.89
CA LEU A 39 -4.45 -15.44 -13.50
C LEU A 39 -4.15 -16.52 -12.46
N THR A 40 -3.65 -16.12 -11.26
CA THR A 40 -3.46 -17.06 -10.16
C THR A 40 -4.78 -17.72 -9.78
N LYS A 41 -5.84 -16.94 -9.55
CA LYS A 41 -7.18 -17.48 -9.29
C LYS A 41 -7.65 -18.44 -10.40
N ALA A 42 -7.45 -18.09 -11.66
CA ALA A 42 -7.93 -18.86 -12.80
C ALA A 42 -7.32 -20.26 -12.94
N VAL A 43 -6.10 -20.48 -12.42
CA VAL A 43 -5.38 -21.75 -12.47
C VAL A 43 -5.47 -22.55 -11.15
N MET A 44 -6.05 -21.96 -10.10
CA MET A 44 -6.25 -22.65 -8.83
C MET A 44 -7.52 -23.50 -8.85
N PRO A 45 -7.55 -24.62 -8.11
CA PRO A 45 -8.72 -25.49 -8.04
C PRO A 45 -9.87 -24.85 -7.26
N GLY A 46 -11.10 -25.28 -7.54
CA GLY A 46 -12.28 -24.93 -6.77
C GLY A 46 -12.67 -23.46 -6.82
N HIS A 47 -13.34 -23.01 -5.75
CA HIS A 47 -13.77 -21.63 -5.59
C HIS A 47 -12.76 -20.84 -4.77
N THR A 48 -11.70 -20.37 -5.42
CA THR A 48 -10.63 -19.60 -4.78
C THR A 48 -10.75 -18.10 -5.05
N GLU A 49 -10.20 -17.30 -4.15
CA GLU A 49 -9.88 -15.90 -4.36
C GLU A 49 -8.39 -15.67 -4.08
N ALA A 50 -7.79 -14.73 -4.78
CA ALA A 50 -6.39 -14.40 -4.64
C ALA A 50 -6.21 -12.91 -4.32
N SER A 51 -5.15 -12.58 -3.59
CA SER A 51 -4.70 -11.22 -3.34
C SER A 51 -3.19 -11.11 -3.38
N VAL A 52 -2.71 -9.89 -3.60
CA VAL A 52 -1.30 -9.52 -3.43
C VAL A 52 -1.21 -8.51 -2.29
N SER A 53 -0.47 -8.88 -1.27
CA SER A 53 -0.16 -8.04 -0.11
C SER A 53 1.24 -7.48 -0.21
N LEU A 54 1.39 -6.21 0.18
CA LEU A 54 2.67 -5.52 0.30
C LEU A 54 2.88 -5.14 1.76
N LEU A 55 4.05 -5.45 2.30
CA LEU A 55 4.47 -5.11 3.66
C LEU A 55 5.63 -4.13 3.58
N VAL A 56 5.39 -2.91 4.01
CA VAL A 56 6.34 -1.79 4.06
C VAL A 56 6.40 -1.20 5.48
N LYS A 57 7.29 -0.22 5.72
CA LYS A 57 7.42 0.42 7.05
C LYS A 57 6.10 1.01 7.58
N ASP A 58 5.26 1.53 6.71
CA ASP A 58 3.96 2.13 7.07
C ASP A 58 2.87 1.09 7.38
N GLY A 59 3.19 -0.18 7.24
CA GLY A 59 2.31 -1.31 7.53
C GLY A 59 1.93 -2.14 6.29
N PRO A 60 1.16 -3.21 6.49
CA PRO A 60 0.69 -4.06 5.41
C PRO A 60 -0.47 -3.41 4.64
N SER A 61 -0.57 -3.72 3.35
CA SER A 61 -1.69 -3.31 2.50
C SER A 61 -1.94 -4.29 1.38
N THR A 62 -3.21 -4.49 1.00
CA THR A 62 -3.58 -5.27 -0.19
C THR A 62 -3.54 -4.36 -1.41
N VAL A 63 -2.72 -4.72 -2.40
CA VAL A 63 -2.49 -3.94 -3.63
C VAL A 63 -3.23 -4.48 -4.84
N ALA A 64 -3.69 -5.73 -4.77
CA ALA A 64 -4.60 -6.35 -5.75
C ALA A 64 -5.43 -7.45 -5.07
N SER A 65 -6.67 -7.64 -5.51
CA SER A 65 -7.56 -8.69 -5.00
C SER A 65 -8.59 -9.11 -6.05
N THR A 66 -8.94 -10.39 -6.05
CA THR A 66 -9.96 -10.95 -6.97
C THR A 66 -11.34 -11.05 -6.36
N GLY A 67 -11.51 -10.66 -5.10
CA GLY A 67 -12.80 -10.69 -4.41
C GLY A 67 -12.76 -10.28 -2.95
N GLN A 68 -13.95 -10.14 -2.38
CA GLN A 68 -14.15 -9.61 -1.03
C GLN A 68 -13.64 -10.55 0.06
N LEU A 69 -13.68 -11.88 -0.18
CA LEU A 69 -13.15 -12.85 0.78
C LEU A 69 -11.66 -12.62 1.02
N ALA A 70 -10.88 -12.49 -0.07
CA ALA A 70 -9.44 -12.26 0.02
C ALA A 70 -9.14 -10.94 0.77
N THR A 71 -9.80 -9.84 0.40
CA THR A 71 -9.63 -8.55 1.06
C THR A 71 -9.94 -8.61 2.56
N ASN A 72 -11.08 -9.20 2.95
CA ASN A 72 -11.49 -9.29 4.35
C ASN A 72 -10.51 -10.13 5.19
N LEU A 73 -9.94 -11.18 4.59
CA LEU A 73 -8.99 -12.05 5.28
C LEU A 73 -7.62 -11.40 5.44
N ASP A 74 -7.18 -10.65 4.43
CA ASP A 74 -5.98 -9.84 4.52
C ASP A 74 -6.11 -8.78 5.64
N GLU A 75 -7.18 -7.97 5.62
CA GLU A 75 -7.48 -6.97 6.65
C GLU A 75 -7.54 -7.59 8.06
N THR A 76 -8.16 -8.77 8.20
CA THR A 76 -8.22 -9.49 9.48
C THR A 76 -6.83 -9.80 10.03
N GLN A 77 -5.85 -10.10 9.17
CA GLN A 77 -4.46 -10.33 9.57
C GLN A 77 -3.74 -9.01 9.91
N TYR A 78 -4.01 -7.95 9.14
CA TYR A 78 -3.39 -6.63 9.35
C TYR A 78 -3.79 -6.01 10.69
N ASP A 79 -5.07 -6.08 11.04
CA ASP A 79 -5.60 -5.59 12.32
C ASP A 79 -4.95 -6.24 13.55
N ARG A 80 -4.39 -7.42 13.39
CA ARG A 80 -3.77 -8.21 14.46
C ARG A 80 -2.27 -8.29 14.38
N ASP A 81 -1.70 -7.78 13.31
CA ASP A 81 -0.28 -7.87 12.98
C ASP A 81 0.25 -9.32 12.97
N HIS A 82 -0.62 -10.31 12.72
CA HIS A 82 -0.23 -11.71 12.56
C HIS A 82 -1.22 -12.52 11.71
N GLY A 83 -0.70 -13.61 11.12
CA GLY A 83 -1.45 -14.53 10.26
C GLY A 83 -0.55 -15.16 9.19
N PRO A 84 -1.08 -16.12 8.41
CA PRO A 84 -0.30 -16.84 7.38
C PRO A 84 0.33 -15.92 6.32
N CYS A 85 -0.40 -14.90 5.87
CA CYS A 85 0.08 -13.90 4.91
C CYS A 85 1.29 -13.13 5.47
N LEU A 86 1.13 -12.54 6.67
CA LEU A 86 2.19 -11.76 7.31
C LEU A 86 3.38 -12.64 7.71
N HIS A 87 3.13 -13.89 8.08
CA HIS A 87 4.18 -14.86 8.36
C HIS A 87 5.01 -15.13 7.10
N ALA A 88 4.35 -15.48 5.99
CA ALA A 88 5.04 -15.71 4.71
C ALA A 88 5.85 -14.48 4.26
N ALA A 89 5.26 -13.28 4.33
CA ALA A 89 5.92 -12.04 3.96
C ALA A 89 7.17 -11.73 4.82
N ARG A 90 7.13 -12.04 6.13
CA ARG A 90 8.23 -11.76 7.07
C ARG A 90 9.32 -12.79 7.07
N THR A 91 8.97 -14.06 6.90
CA THR A 91 9.94 -15.18 6.98
C THR A 91 10.51 -15.59 5.65
N GLY A 92 9.84 -15.25 4.54
CA GLY A 92 10.19 -15.76 3.21
C GLY A 92 9.80 -17.23 3.01
N GLU A 93 8.98 -17.80 3.90
CA GLU A 93 8.56 -19.20 3.84
C GLU A 93 7.13 -19.33 3.31
N LEU A 94 6.93 -20.25 2.34
CA LEU A 94 5.59 -20.60 1.89
C LEU A 94 4.78 -21.12 3.08
N THR A 95 3.60 -20.54 3.26
CA THR A 95 2.73 -20.87 4.40
C THR A 95 1.39 -21.38 3.90
N GLU A 96 1.10 -22.64 4.22
CA GLU A 96 -0.16 -23.28 3.90
C GLU A 96 -1.00 -23.56 5.16
N ILE A 97 -2.29 -23.33 5.06
CA ILE A 97 -3.33 -23.75 6.01
C ILE A 97 -4.17 -24.79 5.29
N ALA A 98 -4.03 -26.05 5.69
CA ALA A 98 -4.77 -27.14 5.07
C ALA A 98 -6.26 -27.13 5.47
N ASP A 99 -6.56 -26.83 6.75
CA ASP A 99 -7.92 -26.67 7.26
C ASP A 99 -7.93 -25.66 8.43
N THR A 100 -8.59 -24.54 8.22
CA THR A 100 -8.70 -23.45 9.22
C THR A 100 -9.44 -23.87 10.50
N ARG A 101 -10.20 -24.97 10.48
CA ARG A 101 -10.95 -25.48 11.64
C ARG A 101 -10.08 -26.30 12.59
N THR A 102 -8.95 -26.79 12.13
CA THR A 102 -8.05 -27.69 12.86
C THR A 102 -6.66 -27.11 13.10
N ASP A 103 -6.26 -26.10 12.33
CA ASP A 103 -4.97 -25.44 12.49
C ASP A 103 -4.97 -24.52 13.71
N SER A 104 -3.96 -24.65 14.57
CA SER A 104 -3.86 -23.92 15.84
C SER A 104 -2.78 -22.82 15.82
N ARG A 105 -2.06 -22.63 14.72
CA ARG A 105 -0.93 -21.68 14.65
C ARG A 105 -1.32 -20.23 14.89
N TRP A 106 -2.55 -19.86 14.52
CA TRP A 106 -3.08 -18.49 14.71
C TRP A 106 -4.50 -18.56 15.29
N PRO A 107 -4.65 -18.79 16.60
CA PRO A 107 -5.94 -19.11 17.24
C PRO A 107 -6.98 -17.98 17.13
N ASP A 108 -6.54 -16.73 16.99
CA ASP A 108 -7.44 -15.57 16.82
C ASP A 108 -7.86 -15.34 15.37
N TYR A 109 -7.07 -15.81 14.40
CA TYR A 109 -7.33 -15.67 12.98
C TYR A 109 -8.16 -16.83 12.41
N MET A 110 -7.82 -18.08 12.75
CA MET A 110 -8.44 -19.27 12.17
C MET A 110 -9.97 -19.33 12.27
N PRO A 111 -10.59 -19.04 13.45
CA PRO A 111 -12.05 -19.04 13.56
C PRO A 111 -12.71 -17.97 12.69
N ARG A 112 -12.03 -16.85 12.46
CA ARG A 112 -12.54 -15.77 11.61
C ARG A 112 -12.46 -16.14 10.14
N ALA A 113 -11.33 -16.74 9.71
CA ALA A 113 -11.17 -17.25 8.35
C ALA A 113 -12.27 -18.27 8.02
N ALA A 114 -12.50 -19.24 8.92
CA ALA A 114 -13.58 -20.22 8.78
C ALA A 114 -14.97 -19.56 8.75
N LYS A 115 -15.22 -18.54 9.57
CA LYS A 115 -16.49 -17.78 9.57
C LYS A 115 -16.73 -17.03 8.27
N HIS A 116 -15.68 -16.50 7.64
CA HIS A 116 -15.75 -15.88 6.30
C HIS A 116 -15.86 -16.90 5.18
N GLY A 117 -15.75 -18.19 5.48
CA GLY A 117 -15.88 -19.29 4.52
C GLY A 117 -14.57 -19.65 3.80
N ALA A 118 -13.42 -19.23 4.32
CA ALA A 118 -12.12 -19.75 3.87
C ALA A 118 -11.73 -20.95 4.73
N LEU A 119 -11.71 -22.13 4.13
CA LEU A 119 -11.38 -23.38 4.83
C LEU A 119 -9.92 -23.80 4.61
N SER A 120 -9.27 -23.34 3.56
CA SER A 120 -7.82 -23.47 3.38
C SER A 120 -7.22 -22.22 2.77
N SER A 121 -5.92 -22.01 2.92
CA SER A 121 -5.19 -20.91 2.30
C SER A 121 -3.74 -21.27 1.99
N LEU A 122 -3.20 -20.59 0.98
CA LEU A 122 -1.80 -20.68 0.57
C LEU A 122 -1.24 -19.27 0.45
N SER A 123 -0.19 -18.95 1.20
CA SER A 123 0.52 -17.68 1.12
C SER A 123 1.95 -17.92 0.61
N VAL A 124 2.24 -17.38 -0.57
CA VAL A 124 3.56 -17.49 -1.21
C VAL A 124 4.32 -16.20 -0.98
N PRO A 125 5.52 -16.25 -0.37
CA PRO A 125 6.29 -15.04 -0.07
C PRO A 125 6.75 -14.32 -1.33
N LEU A 126 6.78 -13.00 -1.27
CA LEU A 126 7.32 -12.13 -2.30
C LEU A 126 8.55 -11.42 -1.73
N ALA A 127 9.75 -11.86 -2.17
CA ALA A 127 10.99 -11.16 -1.90
C ALA A 127 11.08 -9.96 -2.85
N ILE A 128 10.92 -8.74 -2.33
CA ILE A 128 10.83 -7.53 -3.14
C ILE A 128 12.12 -6.72 -3.03
N ASP A 129 12.42 -6.17 -1.87
CA ASP A 129 13.65 -5.42 -1.60
C ASP A 129 14.10 -5.60 -0.16
N GLU A 130 15.19 -6.38 0.02
CA GLU A 130 15.75 -6.64 1.35
C GLU A 130 16.39 -5.39 1.98
N GLY A 131 16.94 -4.50 1.15
CA GLY A 131 17.61 -3.27 1.61
C GLY A 131 16.63 -2.24 2.17
N GLU A 132 15.46 -2.10 1.54
CA GLU A 132 14.39 -1.20 2.00
C GLU A 132 13.39 -1.89 2.95
N GLN A 133 13.59 -3.18 3.26
CA GLN A 133 12.67 -3.99 4.05
C GLN A 133 11.25 -4.01 3.46
N VAL A 134 11.18 -4.19 2.14
CA VAL A 134 9.93 -4.34 1.41
C VAL A 134 9.74 -5.80 1.08
N SER A 135 8.66 -6.38 1.56
CA SER A 135 8.26 -7.76 1.30
C SER A 135 6.77 -7.83 1.01
N GLY A 136 6.25 -9.02 0.74
CA GLY A 136 4.84 -9.22 0.49
C GLY A 136 4.47 -10.68 0.44
N ALA A 137 3.22 -10.94 0.07
CA ALA A 137 2.74 -12.29 -0.18
C ALA A 137 1.70 -12.31 -1.31
N LEU A 138 1.74 -13.37 -2.12
CA LEU A 138 0.65 -13.77 -2.98
C LEU A 138 -0.21 -14.75 -2.18
N ASN A 139 -1.43 -14.35 -1.85
CA ASN A 139 -2.34 -15.13 -1.03
C ASN A 139 -3.44 -15.75 -1.88
N ILE A 140 -3.81 -16.98 -1.55
CA ILE A 140 -4.88 -17.72 -2.19
C ILE A 140 -5.74 -18.32 -1.10
N TYR A 141 -7.04 -18.07 -1.14
CA TYR A 141 -8.03 -18.51 -0.16
C TYR A 141 -9.06 -19.40 -0.83
N ALA A 142 -9.29 -20.60 -0.30
CA ALA A 142 -10.24 -21.57 -0.82
C ALA A 142 -11.40 -21.83 0.16
N ARG A 143 -12.57 -22.12 -0.40
CA ARG A 143 -13.76 -22.47 0.40
C ARG A 143 -13.81 -23.93 0.80
N GLU A 144 -12.95 -24.76 0.23
CA GLU A 144 -12.79 -26.17 0.56
C GLU A 144 -11.54 -26.36 1.45
N PRO A 145 -11.55 -27.31 2.42
CA PRO A 145 -10.34 -27.70 3.12
C PRO A 145 -9.45 -28.54 2.19
N HIS A 146 -8.15 -28.54 2.45
CA HIS A 146 -7.15 -29.31 1.67
C HIS A 146 -7.21 -29.04 0.15
N ALA A 147 -7.52 -27.79 -0.24
CA ALA A 147 -7.71 -27.43 -1.65
C ALA A 147 -6.41 -27.41 -2.46
N PHE A 148 -5.24 -27.32 -1.83
CA PHE A 148 -3.97 -27.11 -2.51
C PHE A 148 -3.13 -28.39 -2.49
N ASP A 149 -2.91 -28.98 -3.65
CA ASP A 149 -1.98 -30.06 -3.90
C ASP A 149 -0.61 -29.53 -4.35
N GLU A 150 0.31 -30.43 -4.71
CA GLU A 150 1.64 -30.07 -5.14
C GLU A 150 1.63 -29.25 -6.45
N GLU A 151 0.69 -29.52 -7.34
CA GLU A 151 0.55 -28.77 -8.60
C GLU A 151 0.10 -27.34 -8.32
N SER A 152 -0.86 -27.13 -7.43
CA SER A 152 -1.34 -25.83 -6.98
C SER A 152 -0.23 -25.02 -6.32
N ARG A 153 0.55 -25.63 -5.42
CA ARG A 153 1.71 -25.00 -4.77
C ARG A 153 2.77 -24.59 -5.80
N SER A 154 3.10 -25.49 -6.73
CA SER A 154 4.05 -25.20 -7.80
C SER A 154 3.55 -24.07 -8.71
N ALA A 155 2.26 -24.09 -9.07
CA ALA A 155 1.66 -23.05 -9.88
C ALA A 155 1.74 -21.68 -9.18
N ALA A 156 1.27 -21.58 -7.92
CA ALA A 156 1.31 -20.34 -7.14
C ALA A 156 2.74 -19.78 -7.01
N THR A 157 3.71 -20.65 -6.74
CA THR A 157 5.13 -20.26 -6.63
C THR A 157 5.69 -19.67 -7.93
N LYS A 158 5.23 -20.15 -9.10
CA LYS A 158 5.65 -19.60 -10.40
C LYS A 158 5.11 -18.20 -10.69
N PHE A 159 3.98 -17.80 -10.08
CA PHE A 159 3.45 -16.43 -10.20
C PHE A 159 4.15 -15.43 -9.28
N ALA A 160 4.71 -15.89 -8.15
CA ALA A 160 5.31 -15.03 -7.14
C ALA A 160 6.38 -14.06 -7.68
N PRO A 161 7.33 -14.45 -8.55
CA PRO A 161 8.33 -13.53 -9.09
C PRO A 161 7.70 -12.36 -9.88
N TYR A 162 6.65 -12.60 -10.63
CA TYR A 162 5.95 -11.55 -11.39
C TYR A 162 5.23 -10.57 -10.47
N ALA A 163 4.57 -11.10 -9.43
CA ALA A 163 3.97 -10.28 -8.38
C ALA A 163 5.02 -9.46 -7.63
N ALA A 164 6.17 -10.05 -7.29
CA ALA A 164 7.25 -9.38 -6.59
C ALA A 164 7.82 -8.20 -7.40
N VAL A 165 8.13 -8.41 -8.68
CA VAL A 165 8.62 -7.35 -9.56
C VAL A 165 7.58 -6.23 -9.72
N ALA A 166 6.31 -6.58 -9.94
CA ALA A 166 5.26 -5.59 -10.11
C ALA A 166 5.01 -4.79 -8.82
N ALA A 167 4.98 -5.47 -7.66
CA ALA A 167 4.80 -4.83 -6.35
C ALA A 167 5.98 -3.93 -5.98
N GLY A 168 7.21 -4.37 -6.25
CA GLY A 168 8.42 -3.57 -6.03
C GLY A 168 8.43 -2.29 -6.89
N ASN A 169 8.12 -2.41 -8.17
CA ASN A 169 8.02 -1.25 -9.05
C ASN A 169 6.90 -0.29 -8.63
N LEU A 170 5.75 -0.81 -8.18
CA LEU A 170 4.67 0.02 -7.64
C LEU A 170 5.10 0.77 -6.39
N HIS A 171 5.77 0.09 -5.45
CA HIS A 171 6.31 0.71 -4.24
C HIS A 171 7.32 1.82 -4.57
N ALA A 172 8.32 1.52 -5.40
CA ALA A 172 9.33 2.49 -5.81
C ALA A 172 8.71 3.72 -6.50
N TYR A 173 7.72 3.52 -7.38
CA TYR A 173 7.01 4.61 -8.04
C TYR A 173 6.24 5.49 -7.03
N ARG A 174 5.50 4.88 -6.11
CA ARG A 174 4.74 5.61 -5.07
C ARG A 174 5.68 6.39 -4.16
N SER A 175 6.76 5.77 -3.69
CA SER A 175 7.78 6.41 -2.84
C SER A 175 8.43 7.61 -3.53
N ALA A 176 8.82 7.48 -4.80
CA ALA A 176 9.39 8.58 -5.57
C ALA A 176 8.39 9.74 -5.77
N ARG A 177 7.12 9.43 -6.00
CA ARG A 177 6.05 10.41 -6.13
C ARG A 177 5.81 11.17 -4.84
N ASP A 178 5.70 10.46 -3.71
CA ASP A 178 5.51 11.07 -2.39
C ASP A 178 6.69 11.96 -2.01
N MET A 179 7.92 11.55 -2.34
CA MET A 179 9.12 12.37 -2.15
C MET A 179 9.06 13.65 -2.99
N ALA A 180 8.65 13.57 -4.25
CA ALA A 180 8.51 14.73 -5.13
C ALA A 180 7.43 15.70 -4.63
N ASP A 181 6.27 15.18 -4.19
CA ASP A 181 5.19 15.99 -3.63
C ASP A 181 5.61 16.67 -2.31
N ASN A 182 6.30 15.95 -1.43
CA ASN A 182 6.83 16.51 -0.18
C ASN A 182 7.88 17.62 -0.46
N LEU A 183 8.77 17.43 -1.43
CA LEU A 183 9.74 18.44 -1.83
C LEU A 183 9.06 19.68 -2.39
N ARG A 184 8.02 19.52 -3.23
CA ARG A 184 7.24 20.64 -3.76
C ARG A 184 6.59 21.44 -2.63
N ILE A 185 5.93 20.76 -1.68
CA ILE A 185 5.31 21.41 -0.52
C ILE A 185 6.36 22.17 0.34
N ALA A 186 7.54 21.58 0.52
CA ALA A 186 8.63 22.22 1.28
C ALA A 186 9.13 23.50 0.58
N LEU A 187 9.32 23.47 -0.76
CA LEU A 187 9.75 24.63 -1.55
C LEU A 187 8.69 25.73 -1.53
N GLU A 188 7.41 25.42 -1.73
CA GLU A 188 6.31 26.37 -1.63
C GLU A 188 6.24 27.02 -0.23
N THR A 189 6.36 26.18 0.81
CA THR A 189 6.36 26.64 2.22
C THR A 189 7.51 27.61 2.48
N ARG A 190 8.72 27.30 2.00
CA ARG A 190 9.88 28.17 2.11
C ARG A 190 9.66 29.47 1.38
N GLY A 191 9.13 29.44 0.14
CA GLY A 191 8.85 30.63 -0.66
C GLY A 191 7.91 31.62 0.04
N VAL A 192 6.80 31.12 0.62
CA VAL A 192 5.84 31.95 1.36
C VAL A 192 6.46 32.54 2.63
N ILE A 193 7.27 31.75 3.39
CA ILE A 193 7.95 32.23 4.57
C ILE A 193 8.98 33.32 4.20
N ASP A 194 9.74 33.15 3.12
CA ASP A 194 10.73 34.13 2.68
C ASP A 194 10.07 35.45 2.20
N GLN A 195 8.92 35.37 1.52
CA GLN A 195 8.12 36.53 1.17
C GLN A 195 7.63 37.27 2.42
N ALA A 196 7.07 36.56 3.41
CA ALA A 196 6.63 37.14 4.68
C ALA A 196 7.78 37.78 5.45
N LYS A 197 8.97 37.14 5.49
CA LYS A 197 10.19 37.73 6.06
C LYS A 197 10.54 39.03 5.34
N GLY A 198 10.52 39.05 3.99
CA GLY A 198 10.79 40.26 3.20
C GLY A 198 9.88 41.44 3.57
N ILE A 199 8.57 41.17 3.76
CA ILE A 199 7.60 42.17 4.21
C ILE A 199 7.96 42.73 5.57
N LEU A 200 8.30 41.86 6.54
CA LEU A 200 8.69 42.29 7.90
C LEU A 200 10.02 43.07 7.92
N MET A 201 11.00 42.60 7.15
CA MET A 201 12.30 43.27 7.01
C MET A 201 12.11 44.69 6.42
N ALA A 202 11.31 44.83 5.38
CA ALA A 202 11.06 46.14 4.75
C ALA A 202 10.34 47.11 5.70
N ARG A 203 9.29 46.63 6.38
CA ARG A 203 8.43 47.46 7.26
C ARG A 203 9.10 47.86 8.57
N HIS A 204 9.83 46.91 9.19
CA HIS A 204 10.32 47.07 10.56
C HIS A 204 11.85 47.18 10.65
N LYS A 205 12.55 47.23 9.51
CA LYS A 205 14.01 47.28 9.42
C LYS A 205 14.71 46.12 10.17
N LEU A 206 14.08 44.94 10.14
CA LEU A 206 14.58 43.74 10.81
C LEU A 206 15.60 43.01 9.93
N THR A 207 16.47 42.21 10.55
CA THR A 207 17.26 41.19 9.86
C THR A 207 16.37 39.99 9.46
N ALA A 208 16.85 39.15 8.56
CA ALA A 208 16.12 37.94 8.15
C ALA A 208 15.80 37.02 9.34
N ASP A 209 16.74 36.87 10.28
CA ASP A 209 16.54 36.04 11.47
C ASP A 209 15.54 36.67 12.46
N GLN A 210 15.60 38.00 12.64
CA GLN A 210 14.61 38.70 13.47
C GLN A 210 13.20 38.60 12.88
N ALA A 211 13.04 38.73 11.54
CA ALA A 211 11.77 38.55 10.86
C ALA A 211 11.23 37.14 11.03
N PHE A 212 12.09 36.12 10.90
CA PHE A 212 11.71 34.72 11.12
C PHE A 212 11.25 34.52 12.60
N GLN A 213 11.96 35.07 13.60
CA GLN A 213 11.57 34.97 14.99
C GLN A 213 10.22 35.64 15.29
N VAL A 214 9.86 36.68 14.57
CA VAL A 214 8.52 37.30 14.68
C VAL A 214 7.45 36.34 14.20
N LEU A 215 7.63 35.74 13.02
CA LEU A 215 6.69 34.76 12.48
C LEU A 215 6.58 33.52 13.38
N ALA A 216 7.70 32.99 13.88
CA ALA A 216 7.73 31.83 14.77
C ALA A 216 7.00 32.11 16.10
N ARG A 217 7.21 33.27 16.72
CA ARG A 217 6.49 33.69 17.94
C ARG A 217 4.98 33.80 17.67
N MET A 218 4.58 34.34 16.52
CA MET A 218 3.18 34.45 16.14
C MET A 218 2.55 33.07 15.93
N SER A 219 3.26 32.16 15.27
CA SER A 219 2.85 30.75 15.07
C SER A 219 2.58 30.06 16.43
N MET A 220 3.52 30.17 17.37
CA MET A 220 3.36 29.62 18.73
C MET A 220 2.21 30.27 19.49
N LYS A 221 2.09 31.60 19.46
CA LYS A 221 1.06 32.36 20.20
C LYS A 221 -0.35 32.05 19.69
N THR A 222 -0.50 31.78 18.38
CA THR A 222 -1.80 31.51 17.76
C THR A 222 -2.09 30.01 17.59
N ASN A 223 -1.15 29.13 17.94
CA ASN A 223 -1.20 27.69 17.70
C ASN A 223 -1.51 27.34 16.23
N ARG A 224 -0.93 28.11 15.31
CA ARG A 224 -1.11 27.93 13.87
C ARG A 224 0.22 27.53 13.21
N LYS A 225 0.16 26.74 12.13
CA LYS A 225 1.38 26.39 11.37
C LYS A 225 2.06 27.65 10.86
N LEU A 226 3.40 27.69 10.93
CA LEU A 226 4.21 28.84 10.51
C LEU A 226 3.89 29.30 9.07
N ARG A 227 3.71 28.33 8.14
CA ARG A 227 3.26 28.60 6.77
C ARG A 227 1.96 29.40 6.73
N ALA A 228 0.96 29.02 7.52
CA ALA A 228 -0.34 29.70 7.53
C ALA A 228 -0.27 31.14 8.08
N VAL A 229 0.63 31.39 9.03
CA VAL A 229 0.90 32.75 9.54
C VAL A 229 1.61 33.60 8.50
N ALA A 230 2.58 33.01 7.81
CA ALA A 230 3.31 33.67 6.72
C ALA A 230 2.39 33.98 5.53
N ASP A 231 1.54 33.05 5.14
CA ASP A 231 0.57 33.18 4.05
C ASP A 231 -0.42 34.32 4.31
N ASP A 232 -0.99 34.37 5.52
CA ASP A 232 -1.85 35.49 5.93
C ASP A 232 -1.13 36.84 5.81
N LEU A 233 0.11 36.93 6.27
CA LEU A 233 0.87 38.16 6.16
C LEU A 233 1.13 38.58 4.70
N VAL A 234 1.45 37.62 3.83
CA VAL A 234 1.67 37.86 2.41
C VAL A 234 0.39 38.39 1.74
N HIS A 235 -0.76 37.76 2.03
CA HIS A 235 -2.03 38.11 1.37
C HIS A 235 -2.69 39.35 1.97
N THR A 236 -2.62 39.55 3.30
CA THR A 236 -3.35 40.64 3.98
C THR A 236 -2.45 41.83 4.31
N GLY A 237 -1.15 41.63 4.31
CA GLY A 237 -0.18 42.59 4.79
C GLY A 237 -0.14 42.75 6.32
N GLU A 238 -0.91 41.99 7.08
CA GLU A 238 -1.05 42.15 8.55
C GLU A 238 -0.81 40.81 9.28
N LEU A 239 -0.12 40.88 10.43
CA LEU A 239 -0.02 39.77 11.38
C LEU A 239 -1.28 39.73 12.25
N ARG A 240 -2.29 38.96 11.90
CA ARG A 240 -3.50 38.85 12.70
C ARG A 240 -3.31 37.95 13.92
N LEU A 241 -3.49 38.51 15.11
CA LEU A 241 -3.73 37.73 16.33
C LEU A 241 -5.06 36.98 16.11
N GLY A 242 -5.06 35.64 16.08
CA GLY A 242 -6.26 34.84 15.91
C GLY A 242 -7.38 35.39 16.79
N ARG A 243 -8.61 35.48 16.26
CA ARG A 243 -9.79 35.88 17.03
C ARG A 243 -9.88 34.96 18.25
N GLN A 244 -9.71 35.52 19.43
CA GLN A 244 -10.19 34.87 20.64
C GLN A 244 -11.68 34.64 20.43
N ALA A 245 -12.09 33.35 20.47
CA ALA A 245 -13.49 33.02 20.61
C ALA A 245 -13.98 33.76 21.86
N ARG A 246 -14.76 34.84 21.68
CA ARG A 246 -15.51 35.44 22.77
C ARG A 246 -16.53 34.39 23.18
N GLY A 247 -16.26 33.73 24.32
CA GLY A 247 -17.28 33.00 25.05
C GLY A 247 -18.39 33.98 25.40
N GLY A 248 -19.55 33.65 24.99
CA GLY A 248 -20.83 34.13 25.49
C GLY A 248 -21.52 32.97 26.21
#